data_9009fd376caf79e46af8178a3a8d8b45
#
_entry.id   9009fd376caf79e46af8178a3a8d8b45
#
_cell.length_a   1.000
_cell.length_b   1.000
_cell.length_c   1.000
_cell.angle_alpha   90.00
_cell.angle_beta   90.00
_cell.angle_gamma   90.00
#
_symmetry.space_group_name_H-M   'P 1'
#
loop_
_entity.id
_entity.type
_entity.pdbx_description
1 polymer ?
#
loop_
_entity_poly.entity_id
_entity_poly.type
_entity_poly.pdbx_seq_one_letter_code
_entity_poly.pdbx_strand_id
1 'polypeptide(L)'
;MLSNSKVKPGKQGFALAGLTLALGLFSAQALAFSLDDVAAKAKELSGQKFVAPKSNLPASFSGMKYADYQQITFNQDKAYWKDAKTPFRLNFYHEGMHYSVPVKINEVTATNVEEIKYDPSMFNFGNLQIDQAQLKDLGFAGFKVLYPLNKADKYDEVMTMLGASYFRVIGKNQVYGLSARGLAIDTALPSGEEFPRFTEFWIEQPQADRRNLVIYALLDSPRATGAYRFVLTPGKDSTVDVESKVFLRDNVNKLGLAPLTSMYLFGPNQPSPQVNYRPALHDSNGLAIAAGNGEWLWRPLNNPRRLSVSTYTIENPRGFGLLQRGHEFYKYQDLDERYDKRPSGWVEPKGDWGKGHIELVEIPTPDETNDNIVAFWTPDTLPEKGQPIEMSYRLHFTTDEPALHTKDLAWVSQTRLSTGDVRQSNLVRQTDGSLAYIIDFEGPNLDDLPEDSQVGSQVSLDANGELIENSVRYNPVTKGYRLTLRLKVKDQTKPVEMRANLAQGDKPLSETWTYQLPANE
;
A
#
# COMPACT_ATOMS: atom_id res chain seq x y z
N MET A 1 64.49 34.20 -63.15
CA MET A 1 65.37 33.41 -64.04
C MET A 1 64.72 32.05 -64.09
N LEU A 2 64.11 31.74 -65.21
CA LEU A 2 64.41 30.74 -66.19
C LEU A 2 64.42 29.32 -65.59
N SER A 3 63.74 28.29 -66.07
CA SER A 3 63.12 28.03 -67.37
C SER A 3 62.64 26.60 -67.40
N ASN A 4 61.54 26.39 -68.06
CA ASN A 4 61.25 25.30 -69.04
C ASN A 4 61.55 23.84 -68.63
N SER A 5 60.82 22.87 -69.00
CA SER A 5 59.78 22.57 -69.99
C SER A 5 59.66 21.06 -70.20
N LYS A 6 58.50 20.63 -70.72
CA LYS A 6 58.20 19.46 -71.59
C LYS A 6 57.67 18.17 -70.93
N VAL A 7 56.39 17.86 -71.04
CA VAL A 7 55.63 17.33 -72.17
C VAL A 7 55.82 15.80 -72.44
N LYS A 8 54.83 15.04 -72.06
CA LYS A 8 54.07 13.89 -72.71
C LYS A 8 54.77 12.59 -73.13
N PRO A 9 54.11 11.47 -73.36
CA PRO A 9 52.69 11.10 -73.30
C PRO A 9 52.31 9.75 -72.59
N GLY A 10 51.10 9.62 -72.28
CA GLY A 10 50.06 8.66 -72.28
C GLY A 10 50.33 7.14 -72.29
N LYS A 11 49.50 6.48 -71.43
CA LYS A 11 48.88 5.18 -71.77
C LYS A 11 47.57 5.03 -70.97
N GLN A 12 46.53 4.70 -71.71
CA GLN A 12 45.22 4.32 -71.22
C GLN A 12 45.30 3.08 -70.33
N GLY A 13 44.65 3.12 -69.18
CA GLY A 13 44.40 1.95 -68.35
C GLY A 13 42.96 1.97 -67.87
N PHE A 14 42.22 0.94 -68.20
CA PHE A 14 40.80 0.72 -67.89
C PHE A 14 40.50 0.84 -66.40
N ALA A 15 39.54 1.70 -66.05
CA ALA A 15 38.97 1.77 -64.72
C ALA A 15 37.89 0.70 -64.56
N LEU A 16 38.13 -0.28 -63.71
CA LEU A 16 37.12 -1.23 -63.22
C LEU A 16 36.39 -0.49 -62.07
N ALA A 17 35.13 -0.15 -62.32
CA ALA A 17 34.25 0.40 -61.29
C ALA A 17 33.81 -0.73 -60.35
N GLY A 18 34.43 -0.84 -59.18
CA GLY A 18 33.98 -1.68 -58.09
C GLY A 18 32.76 -1.06 -57.40
N LEU A 19 31.57 -1.61 -57.64
CA LEU A 19 30.35 -1.25 -56.93
C LEU A 19 30.40 -1.92 -55.55
N THR A 20 30.83 -1.20 -54.53
CA THR A 20 30.76 -1.63 -53.12
C THR A 20 29.32 -1.43 -52.62
N LEU A 21 28.58 -2.53 -52.60
CA LEU A 21 27.24 -2.58 -51.97
C LEU A 21 27.44 -2.50 -50.45
N ALA A 22 27.26 -1.30 -49.88
CA ALA A 22 27.19 -1.11 -48.43
C ALA A 22 25.85 -1.69 -47.97
N LEU A 23 25.82 -2.96 -47.52
CA LEU A 23 24.72 -3.48 -46.72
C LEU A 23 24.74 -2.72 -45.38
N GLY A 24 23.91 -1.70 -45.25
CA GLY A 24 23.54 -1.11 -44.00
C GLY A 24 22.80 -2.13 -43.14
N LEU A 25 23.52 -2.75 -42.23
CA LEU A 25 22.90 -3.47 -41.12
C LEU A 25 22.14 -2.43 -40.26
N PHE A 26 20.87 -2.19 -40.60
CA PHE A 26 19.93 -1.64 -39.65
C PHE A 26 19.77 -2.68 -38.55
N SER A 27 20.55 -2.56 -37.48
CA SER A 27 20.25 -3.20 -36.21
C SER A 27 18.94 -2.58 -35.75
N ALA A 28 17.81 -3.24 -36.02
CA ALA A 28 16.59 -2.95 -35.30
C ALA A 28 16.91 -3.18 -33.81
N GLN A 29 17.18 -2.10 -33.08
CA GLN A 29 17.18 -2.18 -31.62
C GLN A 29 15.76 -2.64 -31.27
N ALA A 30 15.63 -3.89 -30.82
CA ALA A 30 14.40 -4.33 -30.18
C ALA A 30 14.19 -3.37 -29.01
N LEU A 31 13.18 -2.52 -29.09
CA LEU A 31 12.78 -1.66 -27.98
C LEU A 31 12.43 -2.61 -26.84
N ALA A 32 13.10 -2.45 -25.70
CA ALA A 32 12.79 -3.20 -24.50
C ALA A 32 11.35 -2.91 -24.09
N PHE A 33 10.61 -3.92 -23.66
CA PHE A 33 9.24 -3.76 -23.14
C PHE A 33 9.21 -2.73 -22.00
N SER A 34 8.22 -1.85 -22.00
CA SER A 34 8.19 -0.67 -21.14
C SER A 34 6.79 -0.38 -20.59
N LEU A 35 6.70 0.55 -19.64
CA LEU A 35 5.42 1.09 -19.17
C LEU A 35 4.61 1.72 -20.31
N ASP A 36 5.27 2.31 -21.31
CA ASP A 36 4.58 2.97 -22.43
C ASP A 36 3.87 1.96 -23.34
N ASP A 37 4.35 0.73 -23.45
CA ASP A 37 3.66 -0.33 -24.18
C ASP A 37 2.33 -0.70 -23.50
N VAL A 38 2.33 -0.78 -22.17
CA VAL A 38 1.11 -1.02 -21.39
C VAL A 38 0.20 0.20 -21.40
N ALA A 39 0.77 1.41 -21.33
CA ALA A 39 0.02 2.67 -21.39
C ALA A 39 -0.70 2.86 -22.74
N ALA A 40 -0.08 2.44 -23.84
CA ALA A 40 -0.73 2.44 -25.13
C ALA A 40 -1.99 1.55 -25.15
N LYS A 41 -1.90 0.32 -24.59
CA LYS A 41 -3.05 -0.58 -24.43
C LYS A 41 -4.12 0.03 -23.50
N ALA A 42 -3.73 0.59 -22.36
CA ALA A 42 -4.65 1.21 -21.42
C ALA A 42 -5.40 2.40 -22.08
N LYS A 43 -4.69 3.24 -22.82
CA LYS A 43 -5.26 4.37 -23.54
C LYS A 43 -6.25 3.91 -24.62
N GLU A 44 -5.91 2.87 -25.38
CA GLU A 44 -6.81 2.30 -26.39
C GLU A 44 -8.10 1.80 -25.73
N LEU A 45 -7.99 1.01 -24.64
CA LEU A 45 -9.14 0.50 -23.89
C LEU A 45 -10.00 1.62 -23.28
N SER A 46 -9.40 2.74 -22.84
CA SER A 46 -10.16 3.87 -22.30
C SER A 46 -11.08 4.53 -23.33
N GLY A 47 -10.77 4.42 -24.62
CA GLY A 47 -11.60 4.89 -25.72
C GLY A 47 -12.74 3.93 -26.10
N GLN A 48 -12.76 2.71 -25.54
CA GLN A 48 -13.73 1.67 -25.85
C GLN A 48 -14.75 1.53 -24.70
N LYS A 49 -15.95 1.04 -25.04
CA LYS A 49 -16.93 0.65 -24.02
C LYS A 49 -16.39 -0.53 -23.20
N PHE A 50 -16.50 -0.44 -21.87
CA PHE A 50 -16.13 -1.55 -20.99
C PHE A 50 -16.92 -2.82 -21.32
N VAL A 51 -16.21 -3.92 -21.40
CA VAL A 51 -16.79 -5.26 -21.54
C VAL A 51 -16.40 -6.06 -20.31
N ALA A 52 -17.39 -6.37 -19.48
CA ALA A 52 -17.15 -7.20 -18.31
C ALA A 52 -16.61 -8.58 -18.73
N PRO A 53 -15.49 -9.03 -18.14
CA PRO A 53 -14.93 -10.33 -18.45
C PRO A 53 -15.93 -11.44 -18.05
N LYS A 54 -16.05 -12.45 -18.90
CA LYS A 54 -16.89 -13.60 -18.60
C LYS A 54 -16.11 -14.62 -17.78
N SER A 55 -16.76 -15.19 -16.79
CA SER A 55 -16.24 -16.33 -16.06
C SER A 55 -16.49 -17.61 -16.86
N ASN A 56 -15.46 -18.41 -17.03
CA ASN A 56 -15.56 -19.79 -17.57
C ASN A 56 -15.42 -20.82 -16.45
N LEU A 57 -15.45 -20.37 -15.19
CA LEU A 57 -15.24 -21.21 -14.02
C LEU A 57 -16.42 -22.21 -13.87
N PRO A 58 -16.17 -23.54 -13.86
CA PRO A 58 -17.20 -24.52 -13.63
C PRO A 58 -17.91 -24.35 -12.28
N ALA A 59 -19.18 -24.77 -12.22
CA ALA A 59 -19.97 -24.68 -10.99
C ALA A 59 -19.33 -25.40 -9.78
N SER A 60 -18.59 -26.49 -10.04
CA SER A 60 -17.83 -27.22 -9.02
C SER A 60 -16.76 -26.35 -8.34
N PHE A 61 -16.17 -25.40 -9.06
CA PHE A 61 -15.15 -24.48 -8.53
C PHE A 61 -15.77 -23.19 -7.98
N SER A 62 -16.75 -22.60 -8.65
CA SER A 62 -17.40 -21.37 -8.17
C SER A 62 -18.22 -21.59 -6.89
N GLY A 63 -18.74 -22.81 -6.67
CA GLY A 63 -19.47 -23.22 -5.48
C GLY A 63 -18.61 -23.78 -4.34
N MET A 64 -17.27 -23.82 -4.49
CA MET A 64 -16.38 -24.34 -3.44
C MET A 64 -16.48 -23.54 -2.14
N LYS A 65 -16.40 -24.25 -1.01
CA LYS A 65 -16.16 -23.64 0.29
C LYS A 65 -14.69 -23.26 0.41
N TYR A 66 -14.39 -22.30 1.29
CA TYR A 66 -13.03 -21.87 1.53
C TYR A 66 -12.08 -23.01 1.91
N ALA A 67 -12.53 -23.93 2.78
CA ALA A 67 -11.75 -25.10 3.19
C ALA A 67 -11.42 -26.06 2.03
N ASP A 68 -12.28 -26.12 1.01
CA ASP A 68 -12.01 -26.90 -0.19
C ASP A 68 -11.01 -26.18 -1.11
N TYR A 69 -11.20 -24.88 -1.30
CA TYR A 69 -10.30 -24.06 -2.10
C TYR A 69 -8.86 -24.06 -1.53
N GLN A 70 -8.69 -24.06 -0.21
CA GLN A 70 -7.39 -24.15 0.44
C GLN A 70 -6.63 -25.46 0.13
N GLN A 71 -7.30 -26.52 -0.29
CA GLN A 71 -6.65 -27.77 -0.70
C GLN A 71 -5.97 -27.64 -2.07
N ILE A 72 -6.35 -26.64 -2.87
CA ILE A 72 -5.71 -26.36 -4.15
C ILE A 72 -4.43 -25.60 -3.89
N THR A 73 -3.30 -26.30 -3.93
CA THR A 73 -1.99 -25.73 -3.66
C THR A 73 -1.10 -25.77 -4.90
N PHE A 74 -0.21 -24.81 -5.03
CA PHE A 74 0.75 -24.79 -6.13
C PHE A 74 1.85 -25.85 -5.90
N ASN A 75 2.18 -26.61 -6.94
CA ASN A 75 3.24 -27.61 -6.90
C ASN A 75 4.61 -26.93 -6.93
N GLN A 76 5.35 -26.97 -5.81
CA GLN A 76 6.65 -26.31 -5.66
C GLN A 76 7.71 -26.83 -6.65
N ASP A 77 7.54 -28.05 -7.16
CA ASP A 77 8.43 -28.59 -8.21
C ASP A 77 8.23 -27.93 -9.57
N LYS A 78 7.10 -27.25 -9.75
CA LYS A 78 6.74 -26.47 -10.94
C LYS A 78 6.92 -24.97 -10.74
N ALA A 79 7.55 -24.52 -9.63
CA ALA A 79 7.79 -23.11 -9.39
C ALA A 79 8.49 -22.48 -10.59
N TYR A 80 7.90 -21.43 -11.14
CA TYR A 80 8.44 -20.76 -12.33
C TYR A 80 9.80 -20.17 -12.01
N TRP A 81 10.78 -20.30 -12.90
CA TRP A 81 12.19 -19.97 -12.71
C TRP A 81 12.93 -20.84 -11.68
N LYS A 82 12.39 -21.99 -11.25
CA LYS A 82 13.07 -22.89 -10.30
C LYS A 82 14.48 -23.25 -10.76
N ASP A 83 14.64 -23.53 -12.06
CA ASP A 83 15.89 -23.95 -12.68
C ASP A 83 16.66 -22.79 -13.36
N ALA A 84 16.10 -21.56 -13.31
CA ALA A 84 16.75 -20.38 -13.86
C ALA A 84 17.79 -19.81 -12.86
N LYS A 85 18.82 -19.16 -13.40
CA LYS A 85 19.84 -18.47 -12.60
C LYS A 85 19.29 -17.11 -12.14
N THR A 86 18.31 -17.13 -11.22
CA THR A 86 17.69 -15.93 -10.63
C THR A 86 17.35 -16.19 -9.17
N PRO A 87 17.40 -15.16 -8.28
CA PRO A 87 16.97 -15.34 -6.90
C PRO A 87 15.44 -15.36 -6.73
N PHE A 88 14.68 -15.12 -7.78
CA PHE A 88 13.23 -15.07 -7.72
C PHE A 88 12.58 -16.35 -8.25
N ARG A 89 11.39 -16.67 -7.73
CA ARG A 89 10.48 -17.68 -8.28
C ARG A 89 9.07 -17.15 -8.30
N LEU A 90 8.22 -17.71 -9.18
CA LEU A 90 6.80 -17.41 -9.19
C LEU A 90 6.01 -18.69 -8.92
N ASN A 91 4.98 -18.55 -8.09
CA ASN A 91 3.90 -19.53 -7.96
C ASN A 91 2.59 -18.86 -8.37
N PHE A 92 1.65 -19.63 -8.85
CA PHE A 92 0.38 -19.08 -9.32
C PHE A 92 -0.78 -19.52 -8.44
N TYR A 93 -1.83 -18.70 -8.42
CA TYR A 93 -3.10 -19.05 -7.80
C TYR A 93 -4.03 -19.66 -8.83
N HIS A 94 -4.72 -20.70 -8.43
CA HIS A 94 -5.77 -21.33 -9.23
C HIS A 94 -7.06 -20.51 -9.15
N GLU A 95 -7.87 -20.50 -10.22
CA GLU A 95 -9.24 -20.00 -10.16
C GLU A 95 -10.09 -20.85 -9.21
N GLY A 96 -11.06 -20.24 -8.55
CA GLY A 96 -12.01 -20.88 -7.62
C GLY A 96 -12.73 -19.89 -6.76
N MET A 97 -13.88 -20.29 -6.21
CA MET A 97 -14.72 -19.42 -5.42
C MET A 97 -15.07 -18.12 -6.17
N HIS A 98 -14.80 -16.96 -5.55
CA HIS A 98 -14.99 -15.64 -6.16
C HIS A 98 -13.85 -15.22 -7.11
N TYR A 99 -12.75 -15.95 -7.16
CA TYR A 99 -11.68 -15.74 -8.14
C TYR A 99 -12.05 -16.47 -9.46
N SER A 100 -13.06 -15.96 -10.13
CA SER A 100 -13.74 -16.63 -11.24
C SER A 100 -13.36 -16.11 -12.63
N VAL A 101 -12.43 -15.16 -12.68
CA VAL A 101 -11.95 -14.59 -13.94
C VAL A 101 -10.42 -14.58 -13.91
N PRO A 102 -9.77 -15.27 -14.85
CA PRO A 102 -8.33 -15.36 -14.86
C PRO A 102 -7.66 -14.05 -15.21
N VAL A 103 -6.39 -13.94 -14.83
CA VAL A 103 -5.46 -12.90 -15.27
C VAL A 103 -4.48 -13.50 -16.27
N LYS A 104 -4.12 -12.75 -17.28
CA LYS A 104 -3.08 -13.13 -18.20
C LYS A 104 -1.71 -12.77 -17.63
N ILE A 105 -0.75 -13.70 -17.68
CA ILE A 105 0.60 -13.48 -17.16
C ILE A 105 1.60 -13.78 -18.26
N ASN A 106 2.49 -12.81 -18.53
CA ASN A 106 3.52 -12.94 -19.56
C ASN A 106 4.91 -12.82 -18.91
N GLU A 107 5.85 -13.60 -19.37
CA GLU A 107 7.27 -13.41 -19.14
C GLU A 107 7.84 -12.44 -20.16
N VAL A 108 8.67 -11.51 -19.70
CA VAL A 108 9.43 -10.59 -20.55
C VAL A 108 10.91 -10.95 -20.45
N THR A 109 11.50 -11.32 -21.56
CA THR A 109 12.94 -11.52 -21.70
C THR A 109 13.56 -10.39 -22.52
N ALA A 110 14.87 -10.38 -22.69
CA ALA A 110 15.57 -9.38 -23.51
C ALA A 110 15.12 -9.39 -24.99
N THR A 111 14.53 -10.48 -25.47
CA THR A 111 14.23 -10.68 -26.89
C THR A 111 12.77 -11.07 -27.19
N ASN A 112 12.01 -11.42 -26.17
CA ASN A 112 10.66 -11.95 -26.35
C ASN A 112 9.72 -11.61 -25.19
N VAL A 113 8.42 -11.57 -25.50
CA VAL A 113 7.32 -11.54 -24.53
C VAL A 113 6.47 -12.79 -24.79
N GLU A 114 6.38 -13.67 -23.82
CA GLU A 114 5.69 -14.95 -23.95
C GLU A 114 4.70 -15.17 -22.82
N GLU A 115 3.49 -15.61 -23.15
CA GLU A 115 2.46 -15.91 -22.17
C GLU A 115 2.79 -17.20 -21.41
N ILE A 116 2.77 -17.13 -20.08
CA ILE A 116 2.89 -18.29 -19.20
C ILE A 116 1.54 -19.02 -19.22
N LYS A 117 1.52 -20.17 -19.87
CA LYS A 117 0.28 -20.94 -20.04
C LYS A 117 -0.08 -21.70 -18.78
N TYR A 118 -1.37 -21.70 -18.46
CA TYR A 118 -1.92 -22.54 -17.41
C TYR A 118 -1.75 -24.03 -17.77
N ASP A 119 -1.30 -24.82 -16.79
CA ASP A 119 -1.22 -26.27 -16.86
C ASP A 119 -1.72 -26.84 -15.52
N PRO A 120 -2.76 -27.70 -15.53
CA PRO A 120 -3.28 -28.33 -14.31
C PRO A 120 -2.21 -29.03 -13.47
N SER A 121 -1.15 -29.56 -14.10
CA SER A 121 -0.03 -30.23 -13.40
C SER A 121 0.78 -29.29 -12.49
N MET A 122 0.58 -27.99 -12.61
CA MET A 122 1.16 -26.99 -11.71
C MET A 122 0.49 -26.97 -10.34
N PHE A 123 -0.64 -27.67 -10.16
CA PHE A 123 -1.43 -27.64 -8.94
C PHE A 123 -1.65 -29.03 -8.36
N ASN A 124 -1.71 -29.06 -7.02
CA ASN A 124 -2.15 -30.21 -6.24
C ASN A 124 -3.57 -29.91 -5.73
N PHE A 125 -4.49 -30.84 -5.94
CA PHE A 125 -5.90 -30.66 -5.59
C PHE A 125 -6.29 -31.38 -4.27
N GLY A 126 -5.32 -31.91 -3.53
CA GLY A 126 -5.56 -32.59 -2.26
C GLY A 126 -6.50 -33.78 -2.43
N ASN A 127 -7.56 -33.82 -1.62
CA ASN A 127 -8.57 -34.87 -1.65
C ASN A 127 -9.78 -34.53 -2.54
N LEU A 128 -9.74 -33.42 -3.27
CA LEU A 128 -10.84 -32.99 -4.12
C LEU A 128 -11.00 -33.92 -5.31
N GLN A 129 -12.24 -34.33 -5.57
CA GLN A 129 -12.59 -35.11 -6.75
C GLN A 129 -12.86 -34.15 -7.91
N ILE A 130 -11.82 -33.87 -8.70
CA ILE A 130 -11.86 -32.92 -9.81
C ILE A 130 -11.92 -33.70 -11.14
N ASP A 131 -12.92 -33.38 -11.97
CA ASP A 131 -12.94 -33.83 -13.37
C ASP A 131 -11.88 -33.07 -14.16
N GLN A 132 -10.85 -33.80 -14.61
CA GLN A 132 -9.73 -33.27 -15.38
C GLN A 132 -10.18 -32.56 -16.68
N ALA A 133 -11.34 -32.92 -17.23
CA ALA A 133 -11.88 -32.28 -18.43
C ALA A 133 -12.29 -30.81 -18.14
N GLN A 134 -12.65 -30.47 -16.89
CA GLN A 134 -13.06 -29.15 -16.49
C GLN A 134 -11.88 -28.18 -16.31
N LEU A 135 -10.64 -28.68 -16.25
CA LEU A 135 -9.45 -27.88 -16.01
C LEU A 135 -8.88 -27.23 -17.28
N LYS A 136 -9.28 -27.68 -18.46
CA LYS A 136 -8.62 -27.31 -19.72
C LYS A 136 -8.71 -25.84 -20.09
N ASP A 137 -9.83 -25.19 -19.72
CA ASP A 137 -10.12 -23.80 -20.09
C ASP A 137 -9.98 -22.84 -18.91
N LEU A 138 -9.30 -23.28 -17.83
CA LEU A 138 -9.01 -22.46 -16.66
C LEU A 138 -7.71 -21.69 -16.84
N GLY A 139 -7.46 -20.76 -15.91
CA GLY A 139 -6.30 -19.90 -15.89
C GLY A 139 -5.78 -19.63 -14.50
N PHE A 140 -4.96 -18.62 -14.38
CA PHE A 140 -4.43 -18.15 -13.09
C PHE A 140 -5.30 -17.04 -12.52
N ALA A 141 -5.64 -17.14 -11.25
CA ALA A 141 -6.34 -16.06 -10.53
C ALA A 141 -5.40 -14.91 -10.12
N GLY A 142 -4.10 -15.18 -10.09
CA GLY A 142 -3.04 -14.28 -9.67
C GLY A 142 -1.74 -15.03 -9.46
N PHE A 143 -0.79 -14.40 -8.80
CA PHE A 143 0.53 -15.00 -8.56
C PHE A 143 1.18 -14.54 -7.26
N LYS A 144 2.19 -15.30 -6.83
CA LYS A 144 3.08 -15.03 -5.72
C LYS A 144 4.50 -14.87 -6.21
N VAL A 145 5.21 -13.93 -5.64
CA VAL A 145 6.66 -13.79 -5.81
C VAL A 145 7.34 -14.39 -4.59
N LEU A 146 8.28 -15.27 -4.86
CA LEU A 146 9.08 -15.96 -3.85
C LEU A 146 10.54 -15.49 -3.94
N TYR A 147 11.17 -15.30 -2.78
CA TYR A 147 12.55 -14.84 -2.66
C TYR A 147 13.19 -15.44 -1.39
N PRO A 148 14.50 -15.74 -1.35
CA PRO A 148 15.18 -16.22 -0.15
C PRO A 148 15.37 -15.07 0.87
N LEU A 149 14.26 -14.66 1.52
CA LEU A 149 14.18 -13.47 2.35
C LEU A 149 14.73 -13.71 3.77
N ASN A 150 14.25 -14.78 4.44
CA ASN A 150 14.62 -15.07 5.81
C ASN A 150 15.86 -15.97 5.91
N LYS A 151 15.97 -16.95 5.01
CA LYS A 151 17.10 -17.90 4.92
C LYS A 151 17.48 -18.09 3.47
N ALA A 152 18.79 -18.22 3.20
CA ALA A 152 19.32 -18.34 1.84
C ALA A 152 18.86 -19.60 1.08
N ASP A 153 18.52 -20.65 1.81
CA ASP A 153 18.08 -21.95 1.28
C ASP A 153 16.56 -22.13 1.23
N LYS A 154 15.81 -21.13 1.73
CA LYS A 154 14.34 -21.17 1.79
C LYS A 154 13.73 -19.99 1.04
N TYR A 155 12.86 -20.29 0.09
CA TYR A 155 12.06 -19.28 -0.60
C TYR A 155 10.83 -18.93 0.21
N ASP A 156 10.76 -17.68 0.64
CA ASP A 156 9.60 -17.10 1.33
C ASP A 156 8.73 -16.36 0.32
N GLU A 157 7.44 -16.34 0.55
CA GLU A 157 6.49 -15.51 -0.19
C GLU A 157 6.73 -14.04 0.23
N VAL A 158 7.09 -13.18 -0.72
CA VAL A 158 7.43 -11.77 -0.44
C VAL A 158 6.42 -10.78 -1.01
N MET A 159 5.68 -11.20 -2.04
CA MET A 159 4.62 -10.41 -2.65
C MET A 159 3.53 -11.33 -3.18
N THR A 160 2.29 -10.88 -3.08
CA THR A 160 1.14 -11.54 -3.71
C THR A 160 0.29 -10.53 -4.46
N MET A 161 -0.18 -10.90 -5.66
CA MET A 161 -1.17 -10.17 -6.46
C MET A 161 -2.35 -11.08 -6.71
N LEU A 162 -3.48 -10.83 -6.04
CA LEU A 162 -4.68 -11.65 -6.12
C LEU A 162 -5.92 -10.82 -5.83
N GLY A 163 -6.90 -10.88 -6.70
CA GLY A 163 -8.19 -10.22 -6.58
C GLY A 163 -8.15 -8.73 -6.91
N ALA A 164 -9.04 -8.26 -7.76
CA ALA A 164 -9.13 -6.89 -8.25
C ALA A 164 -7.74 -6.31 -8.58
N SER A 165 -7.35 -5.21 -7.93
CA SER A 165 -6.02 -4.61 -8.06
C SER A 165 -5.22 -4.64 -6.75
N TYR A 166 -5.56 -5.56 -5.84
CA TYR A 166 -4.89 -5.71 -4.55
C TYR A 166 -3.54 -6.40 -4.69
N PHE A 167 -2.59 -5.93 -3.87
CA PHE A 167 -1.34 -6.63 -3.65
C PHE A 167 -0.84 -6.43 -2.21
N ARG A 168 -0.12 -7.43 -1.71
CA ARG A 168 0.49 -7.43 -0.39
C ARG A 168 1.97 -7.70 -0.51
N VAL A 169 2.77 -7.09 0.37
CA VAL A 169 4.22 -7.26 0.39
C VAL A 169 4.69 -7.38 1.83
N ILE A 170 5.73 -8.18 2.04
CA ILE A 170 6.37 -8.32 3.35
C ILE A 170 7.88 -8.19 3.26
N GLY A 171 8.48 -7.70 4.32
CA GLY A 171 9.90 -7.74 4.58
C GLY A 171 10.32 -8.94 5.42
N LYS A 172 11.58 -8.96 5.81
CA LYS A 172 12.15 -10.06 6.61
C LYS A 172 11.46 -10.20 7.97
N ASN A 173 11.08 -11.44 8.33
CA ASN A 173 10.38 -11.81 9.57
C ASN A 173 8.98 -11.21 9.72
N GLN A 174 8.41 -10.63 8.67
CA GLN A 174 7.05 -10.13 8.66
C GLN A 174 6.06 -11.20 8.17
N VAL A 175 4.77 -10.95 8.43
CA VAL A 175 3.63 -11.70 7.89
C VAL A 175 2.68 -10.72 7.20
N TYR A 176 1.82 -11.20 6.30
CA TYR A 176 0.86 -10.32 5.63
C TYR A 176 -0.11 -9.66 6.61
N GLY A 177 -0.31 -8.37 6.44
CA GLY A 177 -1.32 -7.54 7.06
C GLY A 177 -2.04 -6.72 6.00
N LEU A 178 -1.86 -5.39 6.06
CA LEU A 178 -2.47 -4.46 5.11
C LEU A 178 -2.16 -4.80 3.64
N SER A 179 -3.03 -4.32 2.76
CA SER A 179 -2.87 -4.39 1.30
C SER A 179 -2.64 -3.00 0.72
N ALA A 180 -1.95 -2.93 -0.42
CA ALA A 180 -2.03 -1.81 -1.34
C ALA A 180 -2.94 -2.18 -2.52
N ARG A 181 -3.45 -1.16 -3.22
CA ARG A 181 -4.32 -1.31 -4.40
C ARG A 181 -3.78 -0.49 -5.57
N GLY A 182 -4.10 -0.90 -6.79
CA GLY A 182 -3.79 -0.08 -7.97
C GLY A 182 -4.58 1.22 -7.97
N LEU A 183 -5.90 1.15 -7.81
CA LEU A 183 -6.80 2.30 -7.89
C LEU A 183 -8.02 2.08 -6.99
N ALA A 184 -8.56 3.17 -6.42
CA ALA A 184 -9.83 3.20 -5.73
C ALA A 184 -10.77 4.18 -6.44
N ILE A 185 -12.02 3.78 -6.68
CA ILE A 185 -13.02 4.61 -7.35
C ILE A 185 -14.30 4.63 -6.53
N ASP A 186 -14.75 5.83 -6.15
CA ASP A 186 -15.99 6.09 -5.41
C ASP A 186 -16.08 5.36 -4.07
N THR A 187 -14.94 5.08 -3.43
CA THR A 187 -14.88 4.45 -2.10
C THR A 187 -15.70 5.24 -1.10
N ALA A 188 -16.56 4.53 -0.35
CA ALA A 188 -17.45 5.08 0.66
C ALA A 188 -18.53 6.06 0.13
N LEU A 189 -18.80 6.09 -1.16
CA LEU A 189 -19.92 6.85 -1.72
C LEU A 189 -21.22 6.01 -1.72
N PRO A 190 -22.39 6.65 -1.55
CA PRO A 190 -23.69 5.95 -1.61
C PRO A 190 -23.95 5.28 -2.97
N SER A 191 -23.30 5.74 -4.04
CA SER A 191 -23.37 5.13 -5.38
C SER A 191 -22.75 3.73 -5.47
N GLY A 192 -21.98 3.35 -4.47
CA GLY A 192 -21.19 2.12 -4.44
C GLY A 192 -19.77 2.32 -4.98
N GLU A 193 -18.87 1.52 -4.45
CA GLU A 193 -17.45 1.50 -4.87
C GLU A 193 -17.27 0.66 -6.13
N GLU A 194 -16.42 1.13 -7.03
CA GLU A 194 -15.94 0.36 -8.17
C GLU A 194 -14.55 -0.20 -7.85
N PHE A 195 -14.36 -1.49 -8.15
CA PHE A 195 -13.10 -2.20 -7.92
C PHE A 195 -12.38 -2.47 -9.25
N PRO A 196 -11.51 -1.55 -9.71
CA PRO A 196 -10.67 -1.78 -10.87
C PRO A 196 -9.79 -3.01 -10.64
N ARG A 197 -9.58 -3.78 -11.71
CA ARG A 197 -8.82 -5.03 -11.60
C ARG A 197 -7.62 -5.04 -12.55
N PHE A 198 -6.54 -5.67 -12.12
CA PHE A 198 -5.46 -6.04 -13.03
C PHE A 198 -5.93 -7.23 -13.88
N THR A 199 -5.78 -7.10 -15.18
CA THR A 199 -6.27 -8.10 -16.17
C THR A 199 -5.13 -8.81 -16.87
N GLU A 200 -3.97 -8.14 -17.01
CA GLU A 200 -2.79 -8.71 -17.67
C GLU A 200 -1.52 -8.21 -16.96
N PHE A 201 -0.55 -9.10 -16.80
CA PHE A 201 0.75 -8.82 -16.21
C PHE A 201 1.87 -9.19 -17.18
N TRP A 202 2.97 -8.44 -17.10
CA TRP A 202 4.24 -8.74 -17.76
C TRP A 202 5.33 -8.67 -16.72
N ILE A 203 6.07 -9.78 -16.55
CA ILE A 203 7.06 -9.92 -15.49
C ILE A 203 8.41 -10.11 -16.15
N GLU A 204 9.35 -9.19 -15.92
CA GLU A 204 10.70 -9.30 -16.47
C GLU A 204 11.43 -10.47 -15.81
N GLN A 205 12.01 -11.35 -16.63
CA GLN A 205 12.89 -12.40 -16.12
C GLN A 205 14.15 -11.75 -15.52
N PRO A 206 14.36 -11.80 -14.19
CA PRO A 206 15.49 -11.14 -13.58
C PRO A 206 16.79 -11.92 -13.83
N GLN A 207 17.88 -11.18 -14.05
CA GLN A 207 19.22 -11.76 -14.15
C GLN A 207 19.71 -12.26 -12.77
N ALA A 208 20.74 -13.09 -12.77
CA ALA A 208 21.26 -13.76 -11.57
C ALA A 208 21.72 -12.81 -10.44
N ASP A 209 22.22 -11.64 -10.78
CA ASP A 209 22.72 -10.62 -9.87
C ASP A 209 21.66 -9.56 -9.47
N ARG A 210 20.51 -9.57 -10.13
CA ARG A 210 19.42 -8.64 -9.85
C ARG A 210 18.72 -8.98 -8.53
N ARG A 211 18.55 -7.95 -7.69
CA ARG A 211 17.85 -8.06 -6.39
C ARG A 211 16.47 -7.41 -6.41
N ASN A 212 16.03 -6.97 -7.57
CA ASN A 212 14.70 -6.42 -7.78
C ASN A 212 13.97 -7.17 -8.90
N LEU A 213 12.66 -7.16 -8.84
CA LEU A 213 11.77 -7.73 -9.83
C LEU A 213 10.89 -6.64 -10.42
N VAL A 214 10.87 -6.55 -11.75
CA VAL A 214 10.01 -5.60 -12.47
C VAL A 214 8.74 -6.32 -12.94
N ILE A 215 7.60 -5.73 -12.63
CA ILE A 215 6.27 -6.22 -12.99
C ILE A 215 5.50 -5.08 -13.61
N TYR A 216 4.96 -5.28 -14.81
CA TYR A 216 4.00 -4.37 -15.41
C TYR A 216 2.60 -4.96 -15.28
N ALA A 217 1.58 -4.10 -15.17
CA ALA A 217 0.20 -4.53 -15.08
C ALA A 217 -0.74 -3.60 -15.86
N LEU A 218 -1.69 -4.20 -16.54
CA LEU A 218 -2.81 -3.51 -17.18
C LEU A 218 -4.02 -3.57 -16.25
N LEU A 219 -4.55 -2.40 -15.90
CA LEU A 219 -5.76 -2.26 -15.09
C LEU A 219 -6.93 -1.91 -16.01
N ASP A 220 -8.08 -2.54 -15.76
CA ASP A 220 -9.32 -2.26 -16.49
C ASP A 220 -10.54 -2.26 -15.56
N SER A 221 -11.48 -1.33 -15.82
CA SER A 221 -12.74 -1.21 -15.10
C SER A 221 -13.77 -0.39 -15.90
N PRO A 222 -15.04 -0.33 -15.49
CA PRO A 222 -16.07 0.47 -16.18
C PRO A 222 -15.69 1.92 -16.43
N ARG A 223 -15.01 2.60 -15.49
CA ARG A 223 -14.74 4.04 -15.59
C ARG A 223 -13.28 4.42 -15.73
N ALA A 224 -12.36 3.46 -15.60
CA ALA A 224 -10.93 3.72 -15.73
C ALA A 224 -10.16 2.55 -16.32
N THR A 225 -9.05 2.87 -16.96
CA THR A 225 -7.99 1.93 -17.34
C THR A 225 -6.67 2.44 -16.82
N GLY A 226 -5.66 1.58 -16.71
CA GLY A 226 -4.37 2.02 -16.20
C GLY A 226 -3.21 1.12 -16.59
N ALA A 227 -2.06 1.71 -16.74
CA ALA A 227 -0.79 1.03 -16.88
C ALA A 227 0.03 1.25 -15.61
N TYR A 228 0.61 0.18 -15.10
CA TYR A 228 1.41 0.19 -13.88
C TYR A 228 2.76 -0.48 -14.12
N ARG A 229 3.79 0.05 -13.50
CA ARG A 229 5.10 -0.57 -13.37
C ARG A 229 5.45 -0.63 -11.89
N PHE A 230 5.73 -1.83 -11.40
CA PHE A 230 6.17 -2.11 -10.04
C PHE A 230 7.61 -2.60 -10.08
N VAL A 231 8.45 -2.06 -9.20
CA VAL A 231 9.81 -2.56 -8.98
C VAL A 231 9.90 -3.02 -7.53
N LEU A 232 9.72 -4.31 -7.31
CA LEU A 232 9.83 -4.93 -5.99
C LEU A 232 11.30 -5.10 -5.61
N THR A 233 11.68 -4.60 -4.45
CA THR A 233 13.00 -4.82 -3.84
C THR A 233 12.80 -5.48 -2.47
N PRO A 234 12.96 -6.82 -2.37
CA PRO A 234 12.87 -7.52 -1.10
C PRO A 234 14.02 -7.15 -0.16
N GLY A 235 13.74 -7.04 1.15
CA GLY A 235 14.74 -6.66 2.15
C GLY A 235 14.28 -6.86 3.59
N LYS A 236 15.04 -6.30 4.56
CA LYS A 236 14.55 -6.18 5.95
C LYS A 236 13.19 -5.50 5.92
N ASP A 237 13.15 -4.35 5.27
CA ASP A 237 11.95 -3.64 4.85
C ASP A 237 11.89 -3.74 3.33
N SER A 238 10.83 -4.33 2.82
CA SER A 238 10.64 -4.45 1.38
C SER A 238 10.05 -3.17 0.82
N THR A 239 10.49 -2.79 -0.38
CA THR A 239 9.97 -1.61 -1.06
C THR A 239 9.41 -1.96 -2.43
N VAL A 240 8.44 -1.17 -2.88
CA VAL A 240 7.91 -1.24 -4.24
C VAL A 240 7.89 0.17 -4.82
N ASP A 241 8.73 0.43 -5.82
CA ASP A 241 8.59 1.64 -6.64
C ASP A 241 7.44 1.44 -7.62
N VAL A 242 6.52 2.38 -7.65
CA VAL A 242 5.33 2.34 -8.50
C VAL A 242 5.33 3.54 -9.43
N GLU A 243 5.17 3.27 -10.71
CA GLU A 243 4.87 4.26 -11.73
C GLU A 243 3.53 3.87 -12.37
N SER A 244 2.63 4.83 -12.55
CA SER A 244 1.33 4.55 -13.15
C SER A 244 0.86 5.65 -14.09
N LYS A 245 0.09 5.25 -15.12
CA LYS A 245 -0.61 6.12 -16.05
C LYS A 245 -2.07 5.67 -16.11
N VAL A 246 -2.97 6.41 -15.48
CA VAL A 246 -4.40 6.09 -15.39
C VAL A 246 -5.17 6.95 -16.38
N PHE A 247 -6.07 6.35 -17.15
CA PHE A 247 -6.93 7.02 -18.13
C PHE A 247 -8.39 6.86 -17.70
N LEU A 248 -9.10 7.97 -17.55
CA LEU A 248 -10.53 7.92 -17.25
C LEU A 248 -11.32 7.60 -18.52
N ARG A 249 -12.14 6.56 -18.45
CA ARG A 249 -13.10 6.16 -19.49
C ARG A 249 -14.40 6.95 -19.36
N ASP A 250 -14.80 7.21 -18.12
CA ASP A 250 -16.00 7.95 -17.78
C ASP A 250 -15.78 8.81 -16.51
N ASN A 251 -16.80 9.58 -16.10
CA ASN A 251 -16.75 10.43 -14.93
C ASN A 251 -16.57 9.61 -13.64
N VAL A 252 -15.70 10.08 -12.77
CA VAL A 252 -15.41 9.54 -11.46
C VAL A 252 -15.67 10.64 -10.43
N ASN A 253 -16.50 10.36 -9.41
CA ASN A 253 -16.80 11.35 -8.37
C ASN A 253 -15.68 11.43 -7.32
N LYS A 254 -15.02 10.31 -7.06
CA LYS A 254 -13.91 10.21 -6.12
C LYS A 254 -12.84 9.26 -6.68
N LEU A 255 -11.66 9.79 -6.94
CA LEU A 255 -10.51 9.03 -7.42
C LEU A 255 -9.47 8.89 -6.33
N GLY A 256 -9.26 7.68 -5.84
CA GLY A 256 -8.23 7.37 -4.86
C GLY A 256 -6.98 6.81 -5.52
N LEU A 257 -5.86 7.53 -5.38
CA LEU A 257 -4.54 7.17 -5.89
C LEU A 257 -3.65 6.66 -4.77
N ALA A 258 -2.76 5.71 -5.08
CA ALA A 258 -1.89 5.02 -4.13
C ALA A 258 -2.67 4.48 -2.90
N PRO A 259 -3.79 3.75 -3.08
CA PRO A 259 -4.65 3.36 -1.97
C PRO A 259 -4.00 2.27 -1.12
N LEU A 260 -4.16 2.40 0.20
CA LEU A 260 -3.87 1.39 1.20
C LEU A 260 -5.17 0.89 1.82
N THR A 261 -5.26 -0.39 2.11
CA THR A 261 -6.42 -1.02 2.73
C THR A 261 -5.96 -1.86 3.92
N SER A 262 -6.61 -1.71 5.06
CA SER A 262 -6.21 -2.34 6.31
C SER A 262 -7.43 -2.73 7.15
N MET A 263 -7.17 -3.31 8.32
CA MET A 263 -8.20 -3.71 9.27
C MET A 263 -7.90 -3.13 10.66
N TYR A 264 -8.94 -2.60 11.30
CA TYR A 264 -8.94 -2.18 12.70
C TYR A 264 -10.24 -2.61 13.37
N LEU A 265 -10.16 -3.44 14.40
CA LEU A 265 -11.33 -3.87 15.17
C LEU A 265 -11.39 -3.17 16.53
N PHE A 266 -10.33 -3.21 17.30
CA PHE A 266 -10.18 -2.52 18.59
C PHE A 266 -8.71 -2.37 18.98
N GLY A 267 -8.47 -1.46 19.92
CA GLY A 267 -7.16 -1.20 20.52
C GLY A 267 -7.28 -0.35 21.78
N PRO A 268 -6.17 0.06 22.38
CA PRO A 268 -6.19 0.82 23.64
C PRO A 268 -6.92 2.17 23.60
N ASN A 269 -7.02 2.78 22.41
CA ASN A 269 -7.80 4.02 22.18
C ASN A 269 -9.31 3.76 22.04
N GLN A 270 -9.68 2.54 21.69
CA GLN A 270 -11.06 2.07 21.56
C GLN A 270 -11.12 0.60 22.02
N PRO A 271 -11.19 0.35 23.34
CA PRO A 271 -11.25 -1.01 23.88
C PRO A 271 -12.44 -1.81 23.35
N SER A 272 -12.26 -3.13 23.21
CA SER A 272 -13.33 -4.03 22.79
C SER A 272 -14.54 -3.92 23.72
N PRO A 273 -15.77 -3.76 23.19
CA PRO A 273 -16.98 -3.84 24.00
C PRO A 273 -17.28 -5.27 24.47
N GLN A 274 -16.63 -6.26 23.89
CA GLN A 274 -16.80 -7.68 24.23
C GLN A 274 -15.57 -8.21 24.95
N VAL A 275 -15.75 -9.24 25.77
CA VAL A 275 -14.65 -9.91 26.41
C VAL A 275 -13.74 -10.54 25.37
N ASN A 276 -12.47 -10.16 25.38
CA ASN A 276 -11.43 -10.66 24.48
C ASN A 276 -10.12 -10.77 25.26
N TYR A 277 -9.36 -11.84 25.05
CA TYR A 277 -8.07 -12.01 25.71
C TYR A 277 -6.97 -11.15 25.06
N ARG A 278 -7.16 -10.76 23.80
CA ARG A 278 -6.23 -9.91 23.05
C ARG A 278 -6.36 -8.46 23.49
N PRO A 279 -5.28 -7.75 23.83
CA PRO A 279 -5.34 -6.32 24.18
C PRO A 279 -5.68 -5.42 22.99
N ALA A 280 -5.27 -5.84 21.79
CA ALA A 280 -5.53 -5.13 20.52
C ALA A 280 -5.69 -6.12 19.38
N LEU A 281 -6.44 -5.70 18.36
CA LEU A 281 -6.71 -6.48 17.16
C LEU A 281 -6.83 -5.54 15.96
N HIS A 282 -5.73 -5.43 15.20
CA HIS A 282 -5.65 -4.58 14.03
C HIS A 282 -4.39 -4.85 13.19
N ASP A 283 -4.46 -4.60 11.89
CA ASP A 283 -3.32 -4.62 10.98
C ASP A 283 -2.58 -3.29 10.97
N SER A 284 -3.30 -2.21 11.23
CA SER A 284 -2.77 -0.88 11.41
C SER A 284 -3.50 -0.20 12.56
N ASN A 285 -2.81 0.64 13.34
CA ASN A 285 -3.41 1.36 14.46
C ASN A 285 -3.54 2.86 14.23
N GLY A 286 -3.03 3.40 13.12
CA GLY A 286 -3.17 4.81 12.80
C GLY A 286 -2.79 5.18 11.37
N LEU A 287 -3.34 6.31 10.92
CA LEU A 287 -2.90 7.01 9.73
C LEU A 287 -1.83 8.03 10.13
N ALA A 288 -0.66 7.95 9.51
CA ALA A 288 0.37 8.99 9.59
C ALA A 288 0.40 9.81 8.31
N ILE A 289 0.63 11.12 8.41
CA ILE A 289 0.75 12.02 7.27
C ILE A 289 1.94 12.95 7.49
N ALA A 290 2.84 13.03 6.52
CA ALA A 290 3.88 14.04 6.42
C ALA A 290 3.43 15.10 5.40
N ALA A 291 2.96 16.23 5.86
CA ALA A 291 2.46 17.30 5.01
C ALA A 291 3.59 18.09 4.34
N GLY A 292 3.30 18.69 3.19
CA GLY A 292 4.27 19.49 2.44
C GLY A 292 4.81 20.70 3.20
N ASN A 293 4.02 21.29 4.11
CA ASN A 293 4.40 22.40 4.97
C ASN A 293 5.33 22.02 6.14
N GLY A 294 5.62 20.72 6.32
CA GLY A 294 6.47 20.21 7.39
C GLY A 294 5.73 19.64 8.60
N GLU A 295 4.44 19.81 8.70
CA GLU A 295 3.63 19.22 9.77
C GLU A 295 3.57 17.69 9.60
N TRP A 296 3.65 16.97 10.72
CA TRP A 296 3.36 15.56 10.83
C TRP A 296 2.06 15.37 11.60
N LEU A 297 1.19 14.50 11.08
CA LEU A 297 -0.08 14.18 11.71
C LEU A 297 -0.11 12.69 12.05
N TRP A 298 -0.68 12.35 13.19
CA TRP A 298 -1.01 11.01 13.60
C TRP A 298 -2.47 10.90 13.97
N ARG A 299 -3.19 10.02 13.28
CA ARG A 299 -4.61 9.74 13.50
C ARG A 299 -4.79 8.29 13.92
N PRO A 300 -4.94 7.97 15.24
CA PRO A 300 -5.36 6.64 15.66
C PRO A 300 -6.67 6.24 14.98
N LEU A 301 -6.74 4.98 14.54
CA LEU A 301 -7.91 4.43 13.85
C LEU A 301 -9.03 4.08 14.83
N ASN A 302 -10.24 4.03 14.29
CA ASN A 302 -11.45 3.57 14.97
C ASN A 302 -12.17 2.49 14.15
N ASN A 303 -12.94 1.67 14.85
CA ASN A 303 -14.05 0.90 14.28
C ASN A 303 -15.35 1.64 14.67
N PRO A 304 -15.84 2.57 13.85
CA PRO A 304 -16.97 3.40 14.19
C PRO A 304 -18.29 2.62 14.05
N ARG A 305 -19.36 3.10 14.66
CA ARG A 305 -20.71 2.52 14.48
C ARG A 305 -21.35 2.89 13.15
N ARG A 306 -20.89 3.95 12.52
CA ARG A 306 -21.32 4.46 11.21
C ARG A 306 -20.10 4.72 10.35
N LEU A 307 -20.27 4.68 9.04
CA LEU A 307 -19.22 5.08 8.11
C LEU A 307 -18.65 6.47 8.51
N SER A 308 -17.34 6.51 8.68
CA SER A 308 -16.58 7.73 8.98
C SER A 308 -15.62 8.02 7.83
N VAL A 309 -15.57 9.29 7.42
CA VAL A 309 -14.64 9.77 6.39
C VAL A 309 -13.96 11.02 6.92
N SER A 310 -12.65 10.97 7.04
CA SER A 310 -11.81 12.11 7.43
C SER A 310 -10.98 12.58 6.25
N THR A 311 -10.97 13.90 6.00
CA THR A 311 -10.27 14.51 4.87
C THR A 311 -9.21 15.49 5.34
N TYR A 312 -7.98 15.35 4.85
CA TYR A 312 -6.83 16.19 5.17
C TYR A 312 -6.37 16.91 3.90
N THR A 313 -6.74 18.19 3.76
CA THR A 313 -6.31 19.02 2.62
C THR A 313 -4.83 19.35 2.73
N ILE A 314 -4.07 19.00 1.71
CA ILE A 314 -2.62 19.09 1.69
C ILE A 314 -2.15 19.48 0.29
N GLU A 315 -1.07 20.23 0.23
CA GLU A 315 -0.33 20.49 -0.99
C GLU A 315 1.01 19.77 -0.92
N ASN A 316 1.37 19.02 -1.97
CA ASN A 316 2.61 18.27 -2.07
C ASN A 316 2.93 17.45 -0.81
N PRO A 317 2.14 16.41 -0.50
CA PRO A 317 2.42 15.54 0.64
C PRO A 317 3.82 14.92 0.50
N ARG A 318 4.57 14.87 1.60
CA ARG A 318 5.86 14.15 1.64
C ARG A 318 5.68 12.67 1.90
N GLY A 319 4.51 12.26 2.40
CA GLY A 319 4.12 10.88 2.57
C GLY A 319 2.86 10.73 3.40
N PHE A 320 2.27 9.54 3.28
CA PHE A 320 1.19 9.10 4.16
C PHE A 320 1.19 7.57 4.26
N GLY A 321 0.61 7.04 5.31
CA GLY A 321 0.54 5.60 5.44
C GLY A 321 -0.34 5.11 6.57
N LEU A 322 -0.76 3.86 6.44
CA LEU A 322 -1.42 3.11 7.51
C LEU A 322 -0.35 2.35 8.27
N LEU A 323 -0.07 2.79 9.49
CA LEU A 323 1.03 2.28 10.29
C LEU A 323 0.54 1.37 11.42
N GLN A 324 1.38 0.40 11.77
CA GLN A 324 1.22 -0.50 12.89
C GLN A 324 2.29 -0.15 13.94
N ARG A 325 2.06 0.87 14.76
CA ARG A 325 3.01 1.27 15.79
C ARG A 325 2.98 0.31 16.98
N GLY A 326 4.12 -0.28 17.27
CA GLY A 326 4.30 -1.25 18.34
C GLY A 326 4.17 -2.69 17.87
N HIS A 327 5.31 -3.39 17.83
CA HIS A 327 5.46 -4.75 17.31
C HIS A 327 5.79 -5.76 18.42
N GLU A 328 5.56 -5.40 19.69
CA GLU A 328 5.81 -6.33 20.79
C GLU A 328 4.62 -7.30 20.93
N PHE A 329 4.91 -8.59 20.98
CA PHE A 329 3.90 -9.66 21.08
C PHE A 329 2.88 -9.40 22.19
N TYR A 330 3.30 -8.88 23.36
CA TYR A 330 2.41 -8.65 24.50
C TYR A 330 1.29 -7.62 24.21
N LYS A 331 1.41 -6.80 23.16
CA LYS A 331 0.38 -5.84 22.76
C LYS A 331 -0.80 -6.53 22.05
N TYR A 332 -0.61 -7.75 21.54
CA TYR A 332 -1.62 -8.48 20.78
C TYR A 332 -1.99 -9.83 21.38
N GLN A 333 -1.00 -10.58 21.90
CA GLN A 333 -1.15 -11.91 22.51
C GLN A 333 -1.72 -12.97 21.54
N ASP A 334 -1.58 -12.77 20.23
CA ASP A 334 -2.14 -13.64 19.20
C ASP A 334 -1.02 -14.49 18.56
N LEU A 335 -1.07 -15.81 18.77
CA LEU A 335 -0.08 -16.75 18.24
C LEU A 335 -0.41 -17.18 16.80
N ASP A 336 -1.67 -17.10 16.39
CA ASP A 336 -2.13 -17.56 15.09
C ASP A 336 -1.97 -16.47 14.03
N GLU A 337 -2.53 -15.28 14.27
CA GLU A 337 -2.55 -14.17 13.31
C GLU A 337 -1.29 -13.29 13.36
N ARG A 338 -0.54 -13.34 14.46
CA ARG A 338 0.76 -12.65 14.62
C ARG A 338 0.71 -11.19 14.19
N TYR A 339 -0.27 -10.42 14.70
CA TYR A 339 -0.41 -8.98 14.44
C TYR A 339 0.87 -8.19 14.77
N ASP A 340 1.67 -8.68 15.72
CA ASP A 340 2.98 -8.13 16.09
C ASP A 340 3.99 -8.11 14.93
N LYS A 341 3.79 -8.93 13.89
CA LYS A 341 4.67 -9.07 12.73
C LYS A 341 4.12 -8.44 11.45
N ARG A 342 2.93 -7.87 11.50
CA ARG A 342 2.32 -7.23 10.32
C ARG A 342 2.98 -5.88 10.05
N PRO A 343 3.42 -5.59 8.81
CA PRO A 343 4.12 -4.35 8.50
C PRO A 343 3.20 -3.14 8.45
N SER A 344 3.77 -2.00 8.68
CA SER A 344 3.24 -0.70 8.26
C SER A 344 3.37 -0.51 6.76
N GLY A 345 2.41 0.16 6.13
CA GLY A 345 2.47 0.59 4.73
C GLY A 345 2.64 2.11 4.65
N TRP A 346 3.68 2.57 3.97
CA TRP A 346 3.95 3.99 3.78
C TRP A 346 4.11 4.33 2.31
N VAL A 347 3.38 5.33 1.85
CA VAL A 347 3.47 5.91 0.51
C VAL A 347 4.39 7.13 0.57
N GLU A 348 5.49 7.08 -0.16
CA GLU A 348 6.43 8.17 -0.34
C GLU A 348 6.31 8.70 -1.77
N PRO A 349 5.70 9.89 -2.00
CA PRO A 349 5.62 10.52 -3.31
C PRO A 349 6.99 10.73 -3.95
N LYS A 350 7.07 10.56 -5.26
CA LYS A 350 8.21 10.98 -6.07
C LYS A 350 7.78 12.17 -6.92
N GLY A 351 8.40 13.32 -6.64
CA GLY A 351 7.99 14.60 -7.23
C GLY A 351 6.77 15.23 -6.55
N ASP A 352 6.29 16.32 -7.13
CA ASP A 352 5.19 17.10 -6.60
C ASP A 352 3.84 16.52 -7.04
N TRP A 353 2.97 16.22 -6.08
CA TRP A 353 1.62 15.72 -6.35
C TRP A 353 0.57 16.83 -6.45
N GLY A 354 0.97 18.09 -6.19
CA GLY A 354 0.10 19.26 -6.25
C GLY A 354 -0.87 19.37 -5.08
N LYS A 355 -1.98 20.09 -5.34
CA LYS A 355 -3.06 20.27 -4.36
C LYS A 355 -4.03 19.11 -4.39
N GLY A 356 -4.51 18.72 -3.22
CA GLY A 356 -5.46 17.66 -3.04
C GLY A 356 -5.68 17.34 -1.57
N HIS A 357 -6.11 16.12 -1.30
CA HIS A 357 -6.34 15.69 0.07
C HIS A 357 -6.02 14.19 0.25
N ILE A 358 -5.65 13.85 1.47
CA ILE A 358 -5.60 12.47 1.91
C ILE A 358 -6.93 12.17 2.58
N GLU A 359 -7.58 11.10 2.17
CA GLU A 359 -8.83 10.64 2.74
C GLU A 359 -8.61 9.36 3.55
N LEU A 360 -9.17 9.31 4.75
CA LEU A 360 -9.27 8.14 5.59
C LEU A 360 -10.73 7.72 5.67
N VAL A 361 -10.99 6.49 5.28
CA VAL A 361 -12.31 5.86 5.36
C VAL A 361 -12.27 4.78 6.42
N GLU A 362 -13.17 4.85 7.41
CA GLU A 362 -13.35 3.88 8.48
C GLU A 362 -14.77 3.31 8.41
N ILE A 363 -14.87 2.02 8.07
CA ILE A 363 -16.14 1.31 7.84
C ILE A 363 -16.45 0.46 9.07
N PRO A 364 -17.70 0.46 9.59
CA PRO A 364 -18.07 -0.45 10.67
C PRO A 364 -17.82 -1.91 10.31
N THR A 365 -17.16 -2.67 11.19
CA THR A 365 -17.00 -4.11 11.03
C THR A 365 -17.34 -4.88 12.31
N PRO A 366 -18.02 -6.03 12.22
CA PRO A 366 -18.33 -6.87 13.38
C PRO A 366 -17.14 -7.72 13.85
N ASP A 367 -16.16 -7.99 12.98
CA ASP A 367 -15.04 -8.91 13.23
C ASP A 367 -13.81 -8.57 12.38
N GLU A 368 -12.74 -9.33 12.56
CA GLU A 368 -11.44 -9.18 11.90
C GLU A 368 -11.37 -9.68 10.45
N THR A 369 -12.43 -10.29 9.93
CA THR A 369 -12.39 -10.90 8.58
C THR A 369 -12.54 -9.90 7.44
N ASN A 370 -12.95 -8.67 7.76
CA ASN A 370 -13.18 -7.62 6.78
C ASN A 370 -12.15 -6.50 6.90
N ASP A 371 -11.49 -6.18 5.82
CA ASP A 371 -10.71 -4.95 5.70
C ASP A 371 -11.69 -3.76 5.76
N ASN A 372 -11.58 -2.94 6.81
CA ASN A 372 -12.53 -1.86 7.09
C ASN A 372 -11.89 -0.46 7.07
N ILE A 373 -10.62 -0.36 6.75
CA ILE A 373 -9.87 0.89 6.71
C ILE A 373 -9.31 1.10 5.30
N VAL A 374 -9.54 2.28 4.73
CA VAL A 374 -8.95 2.67 3.44
C VAL A 374 -8.34 4.07 3.58
N ALA A 375 -7.14 4.26 3.06
CA ALA A 375 -6.52 5.58 2.95
C ALA A 375 -5.94 5.78 1.55
N PHE A 376 -6.12 6.97 0.95
CA PHE A 376 -5.65 7.29 -0.40
C PHE A 376 -5.48 8.79 -0.60
N TRP A 377 -4.75 9.13 -1.65
CA TRP A 377 -4.63 10.49 -2.16
C TRP A 377 -5.69 10.79 -3.21
N THR A 378 -6.31 11.97 -3.15
CA THR A 378 -7.22 12.49 -4.17
C THR A 378 -6.73 13.88 -4.61
N PRO A 379 -6.37 14.07 -5.89
CA PRO A 379 -5.99 15.39 -6.41
C PRO A 379 -7.22 16.29 -6.57
N ASP A 380 -7.07 17.59 -6.30
CA ASP A 380 -8.14 18.57 -6.49
C ASP A 380 -8.52 18.79 -7.97
N THR A 381 -7.58 18.52 -8.87
CA THR A 381 -7.76 18.70 -10.30
C THR A 381 -7.36 17.43 -11.04
N LEU A 382 -8.26 16.94 -11.88
CA LEU A 382 -7.99 15.84 -12.80
C LEU A 382 -7.65 16.41 -14.18
N PRO A 383 -6.76 15.77 -14.96
CA PRO A 383 -6.50 16.16 -16.33
C PRO A 383 -7.73 15.93 -17.21
N GLU A 384 -7.73 16.54 -18.40
CA GLU A 384 -8.79 16.35 -19.38
C GLU A 384 -8.94 14.88 -19.77
N LYS A 385 -10.17 14.47 -20.14
CA LYS A 385 -10.49 13.12 -20.59
C LYS A 385 -9.53 12.66 -21.70
N GLY A 386 -8.97 11.47 -21.53
CA GLY A 386 -8.01 10.89 -22.48
C GLY A 386 -6.55 11.31 -22.24
N GLN A 387 -6.30 12.23 -21.32
CA GLN A 387 -4.95 12.49 -20.81
C GLN A 387 -4.66 11.56 -19.62
N PRO A 388 -3.41 11.08 -19.46
CA PRO A 388 -3.05 10.23 -18.34
C PRO A 388 -2.99 11.03 -17.04
N ILE A 389 -3.44 10.40 -15.95
CA ILE A 389 -3.10 10.79 -14.58
C ILE A 389 -1.83 10.02 -14.24
N GLU A 390 -0.70 10.72 -14.19
CA GLU A 390 0.60 10.10 -13.95
C GLU A 390 0.97 10.19 -12.48
N MET A 391 1.37 9.07 -11.90
CA MET A 391 1.82 8.99 -10.50
C MET A 391 3.13 8.23 -10.41
N SER A 392 4.02 8.70 -9.55
CA SER A 392 5.23 7.99 -9.17
C SER A 392 5.40 8.08 -7.67
N TYR A 393 5.63 6.94 -7.02
CA TYR A 393 5.81 6.85 -5.57
C TYR A 393 6.55 5.57 -5.19
N ARG A 394 7.04 5.54 -3.95
CA ARG A 394 7.58 4.35 -3.32
C ARG A 394 6.66 3.90 -2.19
N LEU A 395 6.36 2.62 -2.16
CA LEU A 395 5.75 1.95 -1.03
C LEU A 395 6.82 1.33 -0.17
N HIS A 396 6.75 1.57 1.14
CA HIS A 396 7.56 0.90 2.14
C HIS A 396 6.68 -0.04 2.95
N PHE A 397 7.14 -1.28 3.12
CA PHE A 397 6.53 -2.26 4.02
C PHE A 397 7.53 -2.55 5.13
N THR A 398 7.34 -1.92 6.27
CA THR A 398 8.33 -1.86 7.35
C THR A 398 7.73 -2.13 8.73
N THR A 399 8.56 -2.57 9.66
CA THR A 399 8.28 -2.60 11.10
C THR A 399 9.20 -1.61 11.86
N ASP A 400 9.78 -0.65 11.14
CA ASP A 400 10.67 0.39 11.67
C ASP A 400 10.09 1.77 11.31
N GLU A 401 8.92 2.10 11.88
CA GLU A 401 8.21 3.35 11.64
C GLU A 401 9.04 4.59 12.02
N PRO A 402 9.88 4.56 13.07
CA PRO A 402 10.78 5.68 13.37
C PRO A 402 11.71 6.06 12.23
N ALA A 403 12.10 5.11 11.37
CA ALA A 403 12.95 5.38 10.21
C ALA A 403 12.22 6.20 9.11
N LEU A 404 10.88 6.20 9.11
CA LEU A 404 10.05 6.99 8.20
C LEU A 404 9.86 8.42 8.70
N HIS A 405 10.00 8.65 10.01
CA HIS A 405 9.70 9.92 10.68
C HIS A 405 10.91 10.86 10.67
N THR A 406 10.65 12.17 10.78
CA THR A 406 11.73 13.14 11.02
C THR A 406 12.29 13.00 12.43
N LYS A 407 13.60 13.21 12.59
CA LYS A 407 14.27 13.17 13.90
C LYS A 407 14.02 14.40 14.77
N ASP A 408 13.52 15.48 14.17
CA ASP A 408 13.30 16.76 14.85
C ASP A 408 11.98 16.83 15.62
N LEU A 409 11.10 15.84 15.41
CA LEU A 409 9.80 15.73 16.07
C LEU A 409 9.64 14.38 16.74
N ALA A 410 9.09 14.36 17.93
CA ALA A 410 8.62 13.14 18.58
C ALA A 410 7.35 12.60 17.91
N TRP A 411 7.12 11.32 18.02
CA TRP A 411 5.92 10.65 17.53
C TRP A 411 5.06 10.14 18.69
N VAL A 412 3.77 9.95 18.44
CA VAL A 412 2.85 9.28 19.37
C VAL A 412 3.16 7.79 19.39
N SER A 413 3.64 7.27 20.50
CA SER A 413 3.91 5.84 20.66
C SER A 413 2.68 5.07 21.10
N GLN A 414 1.74 5.72 21.80
CA GLN A 414 0.51 5.10 22.29
C GLN A 414 -0.59 6.11 22.55
N THR A 415 -1.84 5.72 22.26
CA THR A 415 -3.06 6.41 22.69
C THR A 415 -3.95 5.45 23.48
N ARG A 416 -4.44 5.84 24.65
CA ARG A 416 -5.35 5.06 25.48
C ARG A 416 -6.56 5.88 25.87
N LEU A 417 -7.72 5.24 25.92
CA LEU A 417 -8.96 5.83 26.45
C LEU A 417 -9.20 5.33 27.88
N SER A 418 -9.65 6.24 28.74
CA SER A 418 -10.08 5.94 30.09
C SER A 418 -11.29 6.80 30.48
N THR A 419 -11.95 6.44 31.57
CA THR A 419 -12.90 7.34 32.23
C THR A 419 -12.13 8.49 32.90
N GLY A 420 -12.72 9.68 32.90
CA GLY A 420 -12.18 10.84 33.58
C GLY A 420 -12.57 10.83 35.05
N ASP A 421 -11.77 10.17 35.87
CA ASP A 421 -12.05 10.11 37.31
C ASP A 421 -11.57 11.33 38.08
N VAL A 422 -12.40 11.84 38.97
CA VAL A 422 -12.06 12.90 39.88
C VAL A 422 -11.77 12.34 41.28
N ARG A 423 -10.63 12.67 41.86
CA ARG A 423 -10.27 12.24 43.19
C ARG A 423 -11.02 13.10 44.24
N GLN A 424 -11.82 12.43 45.06
CA GLN A 424 -12.53 13.08 46.16
C GLN A 424 -11.62 13.24 47.41
N SER A 425 -12.01 14.13 48.31
CA SER A 425 -11.27 14.41 49.55
C SER A 425 -11.12 13.19 50.48
N ASN A 426 -12.02 12.22 50.36
CA ASN A 426 -11.98 10.93 51.09
C ASN A 426 -11.17 9.85 50.38
N LEU A 427 -10.36 10.20 49.37
CA LEU A 427 -9.53 9.33 48.55
C LEU A 427 -10.30 8.35 47.63
N VAL A 428 -11.62 8.47 47.55
CA VAL A 428 -12.43 7.70 46.60
C VAL A 428 -12.40 8.42 45.26
N ARG A 429 -12.25 7.65 44.18
CA ARG A 429 -12.41 8.14 42.80
C ARG A 429 -13.87 8.06 42.39
N GLN A 430 -14.36 9.14 41.80
CA GLN A 430 -15.71 9.18 41.22
C GLN A 430 -15.63 9.63 39.76
N THR A 431 -16.39 8.99 38.91
CA THR A 431 -16.57 9.44 37.53
C THR A 431 -17.44 10.68 37.49
N ASP A 432 -17.07 11.65 36.68
CA ASP A 432 -17.85 12.89 36.46
C ASP A 432 -18.46 12.97 35.06
N GLY A 433 -18.48 11.83 34.33
CA GLY A 433 -18.93 11.74 32.95
C GLY A 433 -17.91 12.25 31.91
N SER A 434 -16.73 12.68 32.35
CA SER A 434 -15.65 13.01 31.42
C SER A 434 -14.94 11.76 30.91
N LEU A 435 -14.25 11.92 29.78
CA LEU A 435 -13.34 10.93 29.21
C LEU A 435 -11.90 11.44 29.34
N ALA A 436 -10.94 10.54 29.45
CA ALA A 436 -9.53 10.86 29.47
C ALA A 436 -8.77 10.13 28.36
N TYR A 437 -8.08 10.88 27.51
CA TYR A 437 -7.10 10.34 26.57
C TYR A 437 -5.72 10.45 27.18
N ILE A 438 -5.01 9.33 27.18
CA ILE A 438 -3.64 9.21 27.65
C ILE A 438 -2.76 9.00 26.42
N ILE A 439 -1.96 9.99 26.07
CA ILE A 439 -1.18 10.03 24.84
C ILE A 439 0.30 10.05 25.23
N ASP A 440 1.03 9.04 24.82
CA ASP A 440 2.47 8.93 25.07
C ASP A 440 3.24 9.34 23.83
N PHE A 441 4.23 10.20 23.98
CA PHE A 441 5.13 10.69 22.95
C PHE A 441 6.55 10.25 23.24
N GLU A 442 7.25 9.79 22.20
CA GLU A 442 8.64 9.34 22.23
C GLU A 442 9.38 9.86 21.00
N GLY A 443 10.69 10.02 21.12
CA GLY A 443 11.52 10.45 19.99
C GLY A 443 12.85 11.01 20.42
N PRO A 444 13.89 10.96 19.56
CA PRO A 444 15.26 11.37 19.93
C PRO A 444 15.35 12.84 20.35
N ASN A 445 14.51 13.72 19.81
CA ASN A 445 14.49 15.13 20.19
C ASN A 445 13.97 15.36 21.63
N LEU A 446 13.28 14.40 22.24
CA LEU A 446 12.84 14.44 23.64
C LEU A 446 13.93 13.88 24.57
N ASP A 447 14.69 12.90 24.11
CA ASP A 447 15.79 12.30 24.88
C ASP A 447 16.89 13.32 25.23
N ASP A 448 17.09 14.30 24.36
CA ASP A 448 18.11 15.34 24.49
C ASP A 448 17.65 16.54 25.34
N LEU A 449 16.39 16.57 25.78
CA LEU A 449 15.87 17.65 26.60
C LEU A 449 16.32 17.50 28.07
N PRO A 450 16.77 18.61 28.73
CA PRO A 450 16.98 18.61 30.18
C PRO A 450 15.71 18.16 30.94
N GLU A 451 15.88 17.46 32.05
CA GLU A 451 14.74 16.94 32.85
C GLU A 451 13.82 18.05 33.40
N ASP A 452 14.35 19.26 33.58
CA ASP A 452 13.61 20.43 34.02
C ASP A 452 12.99 21.25 32.88
N SER A 453 13.05 20.76 31.66
CA SER A 453 12.48 21.44 30.49
C SER A 453 10.99 21.67 30.64
N GLN A 454 10.58 22.92 30.37
CA GLN A 454 9.17 23.31 30.38
C GLN A 454 8.49 22.85 29.10
N VAL A 455 8.08 21.56 29.07
CA VAL A 455 7.30 20.98 27.99
C VAL A 455 5.82 21.16 28.28
N GLY A 456 5.14 21.84 27.39
CA GLY A 456 3.69 22.04 27.42
C GLY A 456 2.99 21.32 26.28
N SER A 457 1.71 21.59 26.11
CA SER A 457 0.90 21.08 25.01
C SER A 457 0.06 22.18 24.38
N GLN A 458 -0.14 22.10 23.07
CA GLN A 458 -1.14 22.86 22.35
C GLN A 458 -2.32 21.92 22.09
N VAL A 459 -3.52 22.32 22.49
CA VAL A 459 -4.73 21.48 22.42
C VAL A 459 -5.86 22.27 21.80
N SER A 460 -6.58 21.68 20.87
CA SER A 460 -7.83 22.22 20.34
C SER A 460 -8.89 21.12 20.20
N LEU A 461 -10.13 21.47 20.49
CA LEU A 461 -11.32 20.64 20.32
C LEU A 461 -12.33 21.41 19.45
N ASP A 462 -13.17 20.66 18.75
CA ASP A 462 -14.33 21.28 18.10
C ASP A 462 -15.37 21.80 19.13
N ALA A 463 -16.46 22.40 18.63
CA ALA A 463 -17.49 22.98 19.49
C ALA A 463 -18.25 21.97 20.34
N ASN A 464 -18.24 20.66 20.00
CA ASN A 464 -18.91 19.58 20.73
C ASN A 464 -18.08 19.06 21.91
N GLY A 465 -16.78 19.32 21.95
CA GLY A 465 -15.89 19.00 23.05
C GLY A 465 -15.72 20.14 24.03
N GLU A 466 -15.63 19.83 25.33
CA GLU A 466 -15.25 20.77 26.40
C GLU A 466 -13.98 20.23 27.08
N LEU A 467 -12.86 20.93 26.93
CA LEU A 467 -11.61 20.59 27.61
C LEU A 467 -11.73 20.91 29.10
N ILE A 468 -11.67 19.88 29.92
CA ILE A 468 -11.72 20.04 31.40
C ILE A 468 -10.33 20.20 31.97
N GLU A 469 -9.35 19.44 31.44
CA GLU A 469 -7.99 19.44 31.95
C GLU A 469 -7.03 18.94 30.88
N ASN A 470 -5.83 19.52 30.83
CA ASN A 470 -4.69 18.93 30.17
C ASN A 470 -3.48 18.94 31.11
N SER A 471 -2.66 17.92 31.03
CA SER A 471 -1.40 17.88 31.77
C SER A 471 -0.33 17.12 31.00
N VAL A 472 0.88 17.67 31.03
CA VAL A 472 2.07 17.05 30.43
C VAL A 472 3.00 16.61 31.55
N ARG A 473 3.48 15.35 31.45
CA ARG A 473 4.42 14.79 32.43
C ARG A 473 5.54 14.04 31.74
N TYR A 474 6.77 14.25 32.21
CA TYR A 474 7.89 13.42 31.81
C TYR A 474 7.69 11.95 32.23
N ASN A 475 8.00 11.03 31.36
CA ASN A 475 7.96 9.59 31.61
C ASN A 475 9.39 9.03 31.67
N PRO A 476 9.95 8.79 32.86
CA PRO A 476 11.34 8.33 32.98
C PRO A 476 11.55 6.90 32.45
N VAL A 477 10.49 6.12 32.25
CA VAL A 477 10.57 4.75 31.74
C VAL A 477 10.87 4.73 30.24
N THR A 478 10.21 5.61 29.48
CA THR A 478 10.35 5.70 28.03
C THR A 478 11.21 6.87 27.58
N LYS A 479 11.63 7.75 28.52
CA LYS A 479 12.30 9.04 28.30
C LYS A 479 11.50 10.00 27.41
N GLY A 480 10.21 9.77 27.31
CA GLY A 480 9.26 10.59 26.55
C GLY A 480 8.38 11.43 27.47
N TYR A 481 7.27 11.90 26.93
CA TYR A 481 6.29 12.67 27.67
C TYR A 481 4.89 12.11 27.50
N ARG A 482 4.11 12.15 28.57
CA ARG A 482 2.70 11.79 28.59
C ARG A 482 1.84 13.02 28.65
N LEU A 483 0.94 13.17 27.68
CA LEU A 483 -0.14 14.14 27.68
C LEU A 483 -1.43 13.44 28.13
N THR A 484 -2.07 14.00 29.15
CA THR A 484 -3.41 13.59 29.58
C THR A 484 -4.40 14.67 29.18
N LEU A 485 -5.40 14.31 28.37
CA LEU A 485 -6.51 15.18 28.00
C LEU A 485 -7.79 14.66 28.65
N ARG A 486 -8.44 15.47 29.47
CA ARG A 486 -9.75 15.16 30.04
C ARG A 486 -10.79 16.09 29.44
N LEU A 487 -11.85 15.52 28.90
CA LEU A 487 -12.88 16.28 28.20
C LEU A 487 -14.29 15.77 28.51
N LYS A 488 -15.28 16.62 28.31
CA LYS A 488 -16.71 16.26 28.27
C LYS A 488 -17.27 16.44 26.88
N VAL A 489 -18.14 15.51 26.48
CA VAL A 489 -18.92 15.59 25.23
C VAL A 489 -20.23 16.28 25.54
N LYS A 490 -20.57 17.35 24.81
CA LYS A 490 -21.83 18.11 25.01
C LYS A 490 -23.03 17.39 24.39
N ASP A 491 -22.87 16.84 23.19
CA ASP A 491 -23.89 16.12 22.44
C ASP A 491 -23.30 14.78 21.97
N GLN A 492 -23.74 13.69 22.61
CA GLN A 492 -23.22 12.36 22.34
C GLN A 492 -23.66 11.78 20.97
N THR A 493 -24.61 12.42 20.29
CA THR A 493 -25.05 12.04 18.95
C THR A 493 -24.14 12.58 17.85
N LYS A 494 -23.16 13.41 18.23
CA LYS A 494 -22.17 14.02 17.31
C LYS A 494 -20.76 13.61 17.69
N PRO A 495 -19.87 13.48 16.71
CA PRO A 495 -18.45 13.23 16.98
C PRO A 495 -17.78 14.43 17.66
N VAL A 496 -16.62 14.20 18.26
CA VAL A 496 -15.72 15.24 18.76
C VAL A 496 -14.38 15.15 18.05
N GLU A 497 -13.97 16.21 17.35
CA GLU A 497 -12.64 16.32 16.75
C GLU A 497 -11.68 16.98 17.74
N MET A 498 -10.49 16.39 17.84
CA MET A 498 -9.44 16.81 18.76
C MET A 498 -8.10 16.90 18.04
N ARG A 499 -7.27 17.87 18.44
CA ARG A 499 -5.86 17.99 18.02
C ARG A 499 -5.01 18.31 19.23
N ALA A 500 -3.84 17.72 19.32
CA ALA A 500 -2.88 18.01 20.38
C ALA A 500 -1.44 17.71 19.92
N ASN A 501 -0.49 18.51 20.39
CA ASN A 501 0.93 18.24 20.24
C ASN A 501 1.70 18.73 21.47
N LEU A 502 2.90 18.20 21.67
CA LEU A 502 3.85 18.75 22.63
C LEU A 502 4.51 20.00 22.04
N ALA A 503 4.76 21.00 22.89
CA ALA A 503 5.43 22.22 22.48
C ALA A 503 6.29 22.82 23.63
N GLN A 504 7.31 23.58 23.26
CA GLN A 504 8.07 24.43 24.13
C GLN A 504 7.85 25.89 23.70
N GLY A 505 6.99 26.61 24.40
CA GLY A 505 6.44 27.85 23.87
C GLY A 505 5.66 27.61 22.57
N ASP A 506 6.02 28.33 21.51
CA ASP A 506 5.39 28.19 20.18
C ASP A 506 6.06 27.12 19.31
N LYS A 507 7.20 26.55 19.73
CA LYS A 507 7.93 25.55 18.97
C LYS A 507 7.32 24.17 19.19
N PRO A 508 6.80 23.49 18.14
CA PRO A 508 6.33 22.12 18.26
C PRO A 508 7.51 21.17 18.55
N LEU A 509 7.31 20.23 19.45
CA LEU A 509 8.25 19.18 19.81
C LEU A 509 7.82 17.81 19.31
N SER A 510 6.56 17.66 18.88
CA SER A 510 6.03 16.39 18.40
C SER A 510 5.20 16.57 17.13
N GLU A 511 4.91 15.45 16.48
CA GLU A 511 3.81 15.41 15.54
C GLU A 511 2.49 15.82 16.21
N THR A 512 1.52 16.20 15.39
CA THR A 512 0.17 16.54 15.86
C THR A 512 -0.66 15.24 15.94
N TRP A 513 -1.03 14.84 17.15
CA TRP A 513 -2.06 13.84 17.37
C TRP A 513 -3.41 14.43 17.01
N THR A 514 -4.18 13.73 16.16
CA THR A 514 -5.56 14.07 15.83
C THR A 514 -6.45 12.90 16.17
N TYR A 515 -7.66 13.14 16.68
CA TYR A 515 -8.58 12.06 17.00
C TYR A 515 -10.02 12.49 16.84
N GLN A 516 -10.82 11.64 16.26
CA GLN A 516 -12.27 11.78 16.28
C GLN A 516 -12.84 10.78 17.27
N LEU A 517 -13.42 11.25 18.34
CA LEU A 517 -14.29 10.42 19.15
C LEU A 517 -15.59 10.22 18.39
N PRO A 518 -15.92 8.98 17.96
CA PRO A 518 -17.16 8.74 17.23
C PRO A 518 -18.40 9.06 18.07
N ALA A 519 -19.51 9.42 17.41
CA ALA A 519 -20.80 9.53 18.06
C ALA A 519 -21.25 8.19 18.66
N ASN A 520 -22.01 8.24 19.76
CA ASN A 520 -22.49 7.02 20.45
C ASN A 520 -23.69 6.33 19.78
N GLU A 521 -24.32 6.97 18.79
CA GLU A 521 -25.48 6.45 18.05
C GLU A 521 -25.18 6.13 16.59
#